data_6c53f915e0034fb755fe96fe1521f0ce
#
_entry.id   6c53f915e0034fb755fe96fe1521f0ce
#
_cell.length_a   1.000
_cell.length_b   1.000
_cell.length_c   1.000
_cell.angle_alpha   90.00
_cell.angle_beta   90.00
_cell.angle_gamma   90.00
#
_symmetry.space_group_name_H-M   'P 1'
#
loop_
_entity.id
_entity.type
_entity.pdbx_description
1 polymer ?
#
loop_
_entity_poly.entity_id
_entity_poly.type
_entity_poly.pdbx_seq_one_letter_code
_entity_poly.pdbx_strand_id
1 'polypeptide(L)'
;MMKKTKSRKQLCSAAIMVFLLVALDQLTKYLAVLKLKMSGKGVFELIPGVFELRYLENQSAAFGVDLLSIIQRIFHFSYWDNNPMAFLRAKMIFFSVITIAVVILLCLWYCKIPHSKRFGLLNVVVILFIAGAIGNLLDRIINNYVVDFFYFSLINFPVFNVADIYVTVAAFM
;
A
#
# COMPACT_ATOMS: atom_id res chain seq x y z
N MET A 1 -34.51 -9.14 -13.68
CA MET A 1 -33.85 -7.81 -13.81
C MET A 1 -32.39 -8.03 -14.21
N MET A 2 -32.03 -7.79 -15.48
CA MET A 2 -30.66 -8.00 -15.96
C MET A 2 -29.72 -7.05 -15.25
N LYS A 3 -28.68 -7.58 -14.56
CA LYS A 3 -27.62 -6.76 -13.97
C LYS A 3 -26.83 -6.11 -15.12
N LYS A 4 -26.94 -4.80 -15.26
CA LYS A 4 -26.20 -4.03 -16.27
C LYS A 4 -24.71 -4.11 -15.96
N THR A 5 -23.95 -4.90 -16.72
CA THR A 5 -22.48 -4.98 -16.61
C THR A 5 -21.85 -3.64 -16.96
N LYS A 6 -20.65 -3.37 -16.43
CA LYS A 6 -19.94 -2.13 -16.75
C LYS A 6 -19.56 -2.08 -18.23
N SER A 7 -19.71 -0.90 -18.82
CA SER A 7 -19.28 -0.64 -20.19
C SER A 7 -17.74 -0.53 -20.27
N ARG A 8 -17.17 -0.70 -21.46
CA ARG A 8 -15.73 -0.48 -21.70
C ARG A 8 -15.27 0.92 -21.24
N LYS A 9 -16.07 1.97 -21.50
CA LYS A 9 -15.78 3.35 -21.06
C LYS A 9 -15.64 3.45 -19.54
N GLN A 10 -16.50 2.77 -18.79
CA GLN A 10 -16.45 2.77 -17.30
C GLN A 10 -15.24 2.02 -16.76
N LEU A 11 -14.86 0.90 -17.38
CA LEU A 11 -13.66 0.17 -17.01
C LEU A 11 -12.40 0.98 -17.32
N CYS A 12 -12.33 1.62 -18.49
CA CYS A 12 -11.23 2.52 -18.84
C CYS A 12 -11.13 3.71 -17.86
N SER A 13 -12.25 4.33 -17.49
CA SER A 13 -12.25 5.44 -16.53
C SER A 13 -11.74 4.98 -15.16
N ALA A 14 -12.15 3.80 -14.69
CA ALA A 14 -11.64 3.24 -13.43
C ALA A 14 -10.14 2.95 -13.50
N ALA A 15 -9.66 2.36 -14.61
CA ALA A 15 -8.24 2.08 -14.80
C ALA A 15 -7.40 3.36 -14.81
N ILE A 16 -7.88 4.43 -15.49
CA ILE A 16 -7.24 5.75 -15.47
C ILE A 16 -7.19 6.31 -14.04
N MET A 17 -8.30 6.20 -13.28
CA MET A 17 -8.32 6.67 -11.89
C MET A 17 -7.31 5.92 -11.01
N VAL A 18 -7.28 4.59 -11.10
CA VAL A 18 -6.29 3.77 -10.38
C VAL A 18 -4.86 4.21 -10.77
N PHE A 19 -4.61 4.37 -12.07
CA PHE A 19 -3.29 4.83 -12.54
C PHE A 19 -2.88 6.19 -11.97
N LEU A 20 -3.79 7.17 -11.95
CA LEU A 20 -3.51 8.50 -11.40
C LEU A 20 -3.25 8.45 -9.88
N LEU A 21 -4.02 7.65 -9.14
CA LEU A 21 -3.82 7.47 -7.71
C LEU A 21 -2.49 6.79 -7.39
N VAL A 22 -2.13 5.74 -8.14
CA VAL A 22 -0.84 5.07 -8.01
C VAL A 22 0.31 6.02 -8.39
N ALA A 23 0.16 6.79 -9.46
CA ALA A 23 1.16 7.78 -9.88
C ALA A 23 1.38 8.85 -8.79
N LEU A 24 0.31 9.31 -8.14
CA LEU A 24 0.40 10.26 -7.03
C LEU A 24 1.13 9.64 -5.82
N ASP A 25 0.81 8.40 -5.45
CA ASP A 25 1.51 7.69 -4.38
C ASP A 25 3.01 7.56 -4.69
N GLN A 26 3.36 7.07 -5.87
CA GLN A 26 4.76 6.89 -6.26
C GLN A 26 5.52 8.22 -6.38
N LEU A 27 4.88 9.28 -6.85
CA LEU A 27 5.46 10.62 -6.88
C LEU A 27 5.79 11.13 -5.47
N THR A 28 4.87 10.98 -4.53
CA THR A 28 5.09 11.43 -3.14
C THR A 28 6.19 10.61 -2.45
N LYS A 29 6.27 9.31 -2.67
CA LYS A 29 7.34 8.45 -2.20
C LYS A 29 8.70 8.83 -2.80
N TYR A 30 8.74 9.10 -4.10
CA TYR A 30 9.95 9.59 -4.76
C TYR A 30 10.43 10.93 -4.17
N LEU A 31 9.52 11.87 -3.92
CA LEU A 31 9.85 13.15 -3.28
C LEU A 31 10.35 12.94 -1.83
N ALA A 32 9.76 11.99 -1.08
CA ALA A 32 10.23 11.64 0.25
C ALA A 32 11.66 11.08 0.22
N VAL A 33 11.99 10.21 -0.73
CA VAL A 33 13.36 9.72 -0.93
C VAL A 33 14.31 10.87 -1.22
N LEU A 34 13.99 11.76 -2.15
CA LEU A 34 14.85 12.88 -2.53
C LEU A 34 15.05 13.88 -1.38
N LYS A 35 13.95 14.25 -0.69
CA LYS A 35 13.95 15.36 0.27
C LYS A 35 14.30 14.94 1.69
N LEU A 36 14.06 13.69 2.06
CA LEU A 36 14.32 13.20 3.42
C LEU A 36 15.54 12.28 3.47
N LYS A 37 15.58 11.21 2.65
CA LYS A 37 16.69 10.25 2.66
C LYS A 37 17.97 10.87 2.09
N MET A 38 17.93 11.37 0.85
CA MET A 38 19.12 11.84 0.16
C MET A 38 19.65 13.18 0.68
N SER A 39 18.80 14.03 1.26
CA SER A 39 19.24 15.29 1.88
C SER A 39 19.96 15.10 3.22
N GLY A 40 19.97 13.88 3.77
CA GLY A 40 20.56 13.57 5.07
C GLY A 40 19.76 14.10 6.28
N LYS A 41 18.65 14.80 6.04
CA LYS A 41 17.84 15.37 7.14
C LYS A 41 16.99 14.31 7.86
N GLY A 42 16.52 13.26 7.13
CA GLY A 42 15.74 12.15 7.67
C GLY A 42 14.34 12.51 8.18
N VAL A 43 14.19 13.67 8.79
CA VAL A 43 12.96 14.18 9.39
C VAL A 43 12.75 15.65 9.01
N PHE A 44 11.50 16.01 8.74
CA PHE A 44 11.06 17.38 8.53
C PHE A 44 9.76 17.61 9.31
N GLU A 45 9.79 18.44 10.34
CA GLU A 45 8.60 18.78 11.12
C GLU A 45 7.69 19.73 10.35
N LEU A 46 6.46 19.29 10.07
CA LEU A 46 5.40 20.12 9.48
C LEU A 46 4.66 20.90 10.57
N ILE A 47 4.35 20.22 11.67
CA ILE A 47 3.76 20.79 12.88
C ILE A 47 4.58 20.27 14.06
N PRO A 48 5.40 21.10 14.73
CA PRO A 48 6.30 20.66 15.79
C PRO A 48 5.59 19.83 16.87
N GLY A 49 6.13 18.64 17.15
CA GLY A 49 5.60 17.72 18.15
C GLY A 49 4.26 17.05 17.80
N VAL A 50 3.70 17.28 16.59
CA VAL A 50 2.39 16.71 16.18
C VAL A 50 2.49 15.90 14.92
N PHE A 51 3.05 16.49 13.84
CA PHE A 51 3.07 15.87 12.52
C PHE A 51 4.36 16.18 11.78
N GLU A 52 5.03 15.13 11.32
CA GLU A 52 6.32 15.22 10.65
C GLU A 52 6.37 14.34 9.40
N LEU A 53 7.28 14.70 8.51
CA LEU A 53 7.73 13.81 7.43
C LEU A 53 8.99 13.10 7.91
N ARG A 54 8.92 11.78 8.07
CA ARG A 54 10.01 10.91 8.54
C ARG A 54 10.21 9.78 7.57
N TYR A 55 11.37 9.71 6.92
CA TYR A 55 11.66 8.62 5.99
C TYR A 55 11.82 7.28 6.73
N LEU A 56 11.10 6.26 6.28
CA LEU A 56 11.18 4.90 6.79
C LEU A 56 11.10 3.87 5.65
N GLU A 57 11.99 2.88 5.68
CA GLU A 57 11.93 1.68 4.84
C GLU A 57 11.15 0.58 5.56
N ASN A 58 9.87 0.46 5.23
CA ASN A 58 8.98 -0.49 5.90
C ASN A 58 9.08 -1.88 5.26
N GLN A 59 9.64 -2.82 6.00
CA GLN A 59 9.77 -4.23 5.59
C GLN A 59 8.65 -5.12 6.14
N SER A 60 7.65 -4.55 6.78
CA SER A 60 6.52 -5.26 7.37
C SER A 60 5.26 -5.19 6.48
N ALA A 61 4.21 -5.93 6.86
CA ALA A 61 2.87 -5.73 6.31
C ALA A 61 2.18 -4.51 6.94
N ALA A 62 0.92 -4.28 6.58
CA ALA A 62 0.11 -3.22 7.14
C ALA A 62 0.12 -3.24 8.67
N PHE A 63 0.21 -2.07 9.30
CA PHE A 63 0.25 -1.89 10.77
C PHE A 63 1.40 -2.62 11.48
N GLY A 64 2.52 -2.87 10.80
CA GLY A 64 3.68 -3.54 11.40
C GLY A 64 3.48 -5.03 11.67
N VAL A 65 2.36 -5.63 11.23
CA VAL A 65 2.13 -7.07 11.37
C VAL A 65 3.06 -7.82 10.42
N ASP A 66 3.87 -8.70 10.96
CA ASP A 66 4.84 -9.49 10.21
C ASP A 66 4.67 -10.98 10.51
N LEU A 67 3.69 -11.58 9.81
CA LEU A 67 3.32 -12.97 10.01
C LEU A 67 4.51 -13.94 9.79
N LEU A 68 5.33 -13.69 8.77
CA LEU A 68 6.49 -14.55 8.51
C LEU A 68 7.57 -14.41 9.57
N SER A 69 7.79 -13.21 10.10
CA SER A 69 8.71 -13.03 11.23
C SER A 69 8.18 -13.68 12.52
N ILE A 70 6.86 -13.70 12.73
CA ILE A 70 6.25 -14.44 13.84
C ILE A 70 6.48 -15.95 13.66
N ILE A 71 6.22 -16.49 12.45
CA ILE A 71 6.45 -17.90 12.12
C ILE A 71 7.94 -18.25 12.30
N GLN A 72 8.85 -17.42 11.79
CA GLN A 72 10.29 -17.62 11.96
C GLN A 72 10.67 -17.67 13.44
N ARG A 73 10.13 -16.77 14.26
CA ARG A 73 10.39 -16.72 15.71
C ARG A 73 9.89 -17.96 16.46
N ILE A 74 8.78 -18.55 15.99
CA ILE A 74 8.20 -19.75 16.61
C ILE A 74 8.97 -21.02 16.21
N PHE A 75 9.29 -21.14 14.92
CA PHE A 75 9.84 -22.39 14.36
C PHE A 75 11.36 -22.41 14.19
N HIS A 76 12.05 -21.27 14.35
CA HIS A 76 13.52 -21.12 14.31
C HIS A 76 14.15 -21.85 13.08
N PHE A 77 13.76 -21.47 11.86
CA PHE A 77 14.37 -22.03 10.65
C PHE A 77 15.82 -21.57 10.50
N SER A 78 16.77 -22.41 10.86
CA SER A 78 18.22 -22.09 10.87
C SER A 78 18.75 -21.51 9.55
N TYR A 79 18.17 -21.91 8.42
CA TYR A 79 18.54 -21.33 7.12
C TYR A 79 18.30 -19.81 7.07
N TRP A 80 17.18 -19.33 7.58
CA TRP A 80 16.84 -17.92 7.56
C TRP A 80 17.56 -17.11 8.64
N ASP A 81 17.86 -17.74 9.78
CA ASP A 81 18.69 -17.10 10.81
C ASP A 81 20.10 -16.79 10.29
N ASN A 82 20.65 -17.69 9.46
CA ASN A 82 21.95 -17.52 8.85
C ASN A 82 21.92 -16.70 7.53
N ASN A 83 20.75 -16.43 6.97
CA ASN A 83 20.57 -15.73 5.69
C ASN A 83 19.49 -14.64 5.77
N PRO A 84 19.68 -13.53 6.50
CA PRO A 84 18.66 -12.51 6.74
C PRO A 84 18.18 -11.84 5.44
N MET A 85 19.05 -11.68 4.44
CA MET A 85 18.65 -11.13 3.14
C MET A 85 17.77 -12.08 2.33
N ALA A 86 17.99 -13.39 2.44
CA ALA A 86 17.12 -14.39 1.80
C ALA A 86 15.74 -14.40 2.49
N PHE A 87 15.72 -14.28 3.81
CA PHE A 87 14.47 -14.15 4.57
C PHE A 87 13.68 -12.90 4.17
N LEU A 88 14.34 -11.74 4.08
CA LEU A 88 13.71 -10.50 3.64
C LEU A 88 13.08 -10.64 2.24
N ARG A 89 13.83 -11.21 1.29
CA ARG A 89 13.32 -11.45 -0.08
C ARG A 89 12.11 -12.38 -0.07
N ALA A 90 12.17 -13.50 0.67
CA ALA A 90 11.06 -14.44 0.81
C ALA A 90 9.81 -13.75 1.38
N LYS A 91 10.00 -12.89 2.38
CA LYS A 91 8.94 -12.08 2.97
C LYS A 91 8.31 -11.12 1.96
N MET A 92 9.11 -10.40 1.20
CA MET A 92 8.60 -9.48 0.17
C MET A 92 7.87 -10.21 -0.96
N ILE A 93 8.38 -11.38 -1.39
CA ILE A 93 7.70 -12.23 -2.37
C ILE A 93 6.34 -12.70 -1.81
N PHE A 94 6.30 -13.16 -0.58
CA PHE A 94 5.07 -13.62 0.08
C PHE A 94 4.00 -12.50 0.12
N PHE A 95 4.37 -11.30 0.59
CA PHE A 95 3.44 -10.17 0.61
C PHE A 95 3.02 -9.74 -0.79
N SER A 96 3.93 -9.78 -1.77
CA SER A 96 3.62 -9.45 -3.16
C SER A 96 2.62 -10.43 -3.77
N VAL A 97 2.80 -11.73 -3.56
CA VAL A 97 1.88 -12.77 -4.04
C VAL A 97 0.48 -12.60 -3.45
N ILE A 98 0.39 -12.38 -2.14
CA ILE A 98 -0.91 -12.11 -1.48
C ILE A 98 -1.55 -10.84 -2.05
N THR A 99 -0.79 -9.77 -2.19
CA THR A 99 -1.30 -8.50 -2.72
C THR A 99 -1.80 -8.66 -4.16
N ILE A 100 -1.07 -9.37 -5.02
CA ILE A 100 -1.50 -9.66 -6.40
C ILE A 100 -2.80 -10.45 -6.39
N ALA A 101 -2.91 -11.49 -5.56
CA ALA A 101 -4.14 -12.28 -5.45
C ALA A 101 -5.33 -11.41 -5.03
N VAL A 102 -5.15 -10.56 -4.01
CA VAL A 102 -6.18 -9.61 -3.55
C VAL A 102 -6.57 -8.63 -4.66
N VAL A 103 -5.61 -8.05 -5.37
CA VAL A 103 -5.88 -7.12 -6.49
C VAL A 103 -6.68 -7.81 -7.58
N ILE A 104 -6.32 -9.03 -7.97
CA ILE A 104 -7.06 -9.82 -8.96
C ILE A 104 -8.51 -10.03 -8.50
N LEU A 105 -8.72 -10.46 -7.25
CA LEU A 105 -10.05 -10.67 -6.69
C LEU A 105 -10.87 -9.39 -6.68
N LEU A 106 -10.27 -8.27 -6.29
CA LEU A 106 -10.92 -6.95 -6.31
C LEU A 106 -11.29 -6.51 -7.73
N CYS A 107 -10.42 -6.73 -8.71
CA CYS A 107 -10.71 -6.44 -10.12
C CYS A 107 -11.87 -7.28 -10.65
N LEU A 108 -11.86 -8.58 -10.36
CA LEU A 108 -12.95 -9.49 -10.74
C LEU A 108 -14.28 -9.08 -10.08
N TRP A 109 -14.22 -8.71 -8.80
CA TRP A 109 -15.38 -8.21 -8.08
C TRP A 109 -15.88 -6.88 -8.62
N TYR A 110 -14.97 -5.94 -8.90
CA TYR A 110 -15.29 -4.65 -9.51
C TYR A 110 -16.07 -4.80 -10.83
N CYS A 111 -15.68 -5.75 -11.68
CA CYS A 111 -16.39 -6.04 -12.93
C CYS A 111 -17.84 -6.52 -12.70
N LYS A 112 -18.12 -7.16 -11.57
CA LYS A 112 -19.44 -7.67 -11.20
C LYS A 112 -20.36 -6.64 -10.53
N ILE A 113 -19.81 -5.55 -9.98
CA ILE A 113 -20.59 -4.48 -9.33
C ILE A 113 -21.42 -3.75 -10.40
N PRO A 114 -22.75 -3.64 -10.25
CA PRO A 114 -23.59 -2.92 -11.20
C PRO A 114 -23.22 -1.43 -11.26
N HIS A 115 -23.26 -0.86 -12.45
CA HIS A 115 -23.08 0.57 -12.59
C HIS A 115 -24.42 1.30 -12.37
N SER A 116 -24.61 1.82 -11.16
CA SER A 116 -25.75 2.67 -10.80
C SER A 116 -25.39 3.62 -9.68
N LYS A 117 -26.15 4.70 -9.49
CA LYS A 117 -25.92 5.67 -8.42
C LYS A 117 -25.85 5.00 -7.04
N ARG A 118 -26.66 3.94 -6.81
CA ARG A 118 -26.70 3.17 -5.56
C ARG A 118 -25.35 2.53 -5.21
N PHE A 119 -24.57 2.11 -6.21
CA PHE A 119 -23.26 1.47 -6.04
C PHE A 119 -22.09 2.40 -6.29
N GLY A 120 -22.33 3.73 -6.39
CA GLY A 120 -21.29 4.73 -6.64
C GLY A 120 -20.18 4.67 -5.59
N LEU A 121 -20.56 4.71 -4.31
CA LEU A 121 -19.63 4.63 -3.18
C LEU A 121 -18.81 3.33 -3.21
N LEU A 122 -19.44 2.18 -3.39
CA LEU A 122 -18.76 0.89 -3.47
C LEU A 122 -17.73 0.83 -4.62
N ASN A 123 -18.02 1.47 -5.76
CA ASN A 123 -17.06 1.56 -6.85
C ASN A 123 -15.81 2.37 -6.46
N VAL A 124 -16.00 3.48 -5.74
CA VAL A 124 -14.89 4.30 -5.24
C VAL A 124 -14.06 3.51 -4.23
N VAL A 125 -14.69 2.86 -3.27
CA VAL A 125 -14.04 2.00 -2.27
C VAL A 125 -13.13 0.97 -2.93
N VAL A 126 -13.63 0.23 -3.92
CA VAL A 126 -12.83 -0.81 -4.61
C VAL A 126 -11.68 -0.19 -5.40
N ILE A 127 -11.88 0.96 -6.05
CA ILE A 127 -10.81 1.68 -6.77
C ILE A 127 -9.70 2.11 -5.80
N LEU A 128 -10.05 2.65 -4.63
CA LEU A 128 -9.08 3.07 -3.62
C LEU A 128 -8.30 1.87 -3.07
N PHE A 129 -8.96 0.75 -2.75
CA PHE A 129 -8.27 -0.47 -2.33
C PHE A 129 -7.30 -0.98 -3.38
N ILE A 130 -7.71 -1.03 -4.66
CA ILE A 130 -6.84 -1.47 -5.77
C ILE A 130 -5.63 -0.52 -5.89
N ALA A 131 -5.86 0.80 -5.87
CA ALA A 131 -4.80 1.79 -6.00
C ALA A 131 -3.78 1.70 -4.84
N GLY A 132 -4.24 1.63 -3.60
CA GLY A 132 -3.37 1.49 -2.43
C GLY A 132 -2.59 0.18 -2.43
N ALA A 133 -3.26 -0.94 -2.77
CA ALA A 133 -2.60 -2.23 -2.90
C ALA A 133 -1.49 -2.22 -3.97
N ILE A 134 -1.76 -1.66 -5.16
CA ILE A 134 -0.77 -1.56 -6.24
C ILE A 134 0.37 -0.62 -5.86
N GLY A 135 0.10 0.54 -5.22
CA GLY A 135 1.13 1.48 -4.78
C GLY A 135 2.18 0.81 -3.88
N ASN A 136 1.73 0.10 -2.85
CA ASN A 136 2.62 -0.63 -1.95
C ASN A 136 3.22 -1.91 -2.57
N LEU A 137 2.56 -2.52 -3.56
CA LEU A 137 3.10 -3.66 -4.31
C LEU A 137 4.31 -3.26 -5.16
N LEU A 138 4.23 -2.13 -5.87
CA LEU A 138 5.33 -1.62 -6.70
C LEU A 138 6.61 -1.44 -5.88
N ASP A 139 6.50 -0.83 -4.71
CA ASP A 139 7.65 -0.64 -3.81
C ASP A 139 8.27 -1.98 -3.39
N ARG A 140 7.45 -2.96 -3.01
CA ARG A 140 7.95 -4.29 -2.62
C ARG A 140 8.69 -5.00 -3.73
N ILE A 141 8.21 -4.90 -4.97
CA ILE A 141 8.83 -5.53 -6.14
C ILE A 141 10.14 -4.81 -6.51
N ILE A 142 10.17 -3.48 -6.45
CA ILE A 142 11.32 -2.68 -6.92
C ILE A 142 12.38 -2.57 -5.83
N ASN A 143 11.97 -2.26 -4.59
CA ASN A 143 12.87 -1.87 -3.51
C ASN A 143 13.09 -2.96 -2.46
N ASN A 144 12.23 -3.99 -2.38
CA ASN A 144 12.14 -4.96 -1.27
C ASN A 144 11.72 -4.32 0.08
N TYR A 145 11.10 -3.15 0.06
CA TYR A 145 10.47 -2.46 1.19
C TYR A 145 9.43 -1.48 0.66
N VAL A 146 8.58 -0.96 1.54
CA VAL A 146 7.65 0.12 1.23
C VAL A 146 8.22 1.43 1.77
N VAL A 147 8.15 2.51 0.98
CA VAL A 147 8.54 3.85 1.42
C VAL A 147 7.40 4.47 2.20
N ASP A 148 7.60 4.69 3.51
CA ASP A 148 6.68 5.39 4.39
C ASP A 148 7.30 6.73 4.83
N PHE A 149 6.45 7.76 5.04
CA PHE A 149 6.99 9.08 5.35
C PHE A 149 6.07 10.01 6.14
N PHE A 150 4.80 9.73 6.31
CA PHE A 150 3.90 10.49 7.20
C PHE A 150 3.95 9.93 8.61
N TYR A 151 4.20 10.77 9.60
CA TYR A 151 4.28 10.37 10.99
C TYR A 151 3.53 11.33 11.91
N PHE A 152 2.55 10.81 12.65
CA PHE A 152 1.91 11.54 13.75
C PHE A 152 2.69 11.30 15.04
N SER A 153 3.63 12.21 15.36
CA SER A 153 4.51 12.10 16.52
C SER A 153 3.75 12.24 17.84
N LEU A 154 2.69 13.06 17.86
CA LEU A 154 1.85 13.28 19.05
C LEU A 154 1.29 11.98 19.67
N ILE A 155 0.93 11.01 18.84
CA ILE A 155 0.31 9.75 19.27
C ILE A 155 1.17 8.52 18.96
N ASN A 156 2.42 8.72 18.52
CA ASN A 156 3.32 7.65 18.07
C ASN A 156 2.65 6.69 17.05
N PHE A 157 1.87 7.26 16.12
CA PHE A 157 1.21 6.45 15.11
C PHE A 157 2.25 5.86 14.15
N PRO A 158 2.12 4.59 13.71
CA PRO A 158 3.04 4.03 12.73
C PRO A 158 3.22 4.93 11.51
N VAL A 159 4.45 5.06 10.99
CA VAL A 159 4.73 5.83 9.79
C VAL A 159 3.98 5.19 8.61
N PHE A 160 3.37 6.00 7.76
CA PHE A 160 2.52 5.56 6.66
C PHE A 160 2.74 6.40 5.39
N ASN A 161 2.10 6.04 4.30
CA ASN A 161 2.20 6.69 3.00
C ASN A 161 0.83 6.99 2.39
N VAL A 162 0.80 7.51 1.16
CA VAL A 162 -0.43 7.88 0.45
C VAL A 162 -1.27 6.65 0.09
N ALA A 163 -0.64 5.52 -0.28
CA ALA A 163 -1.36 4.26 -0.55
C ALA A 163 -2.11 3.75 0.69
N ASP A 164 -1.53 3.91 1.89
CA ASP A 164 -2.17 3.53 3.15
C ASP A 164 -3.37 4.43 3.47
N ILE A 165 -3.29 5.73 3.11
CA ILE A 165 -4.46 6.64 3.21
C ILE A 165 -5.59 6.13 2.32
N TYR A 166 -5.32 5.70 1.09
CA TYR A 166 -6.36 5.15 0.20
C TYR A 166 -7.04 3.93 0.81
N VAL A 167 -6.25 2.98 1.34
CA VAL A 167 -6.78 1.77 1.99
C VAL A 167 -7.61 2.13 3.23
N THR A 168 -7.09 3.04 4.05
CA THR A 168 -7.77 3.48 5.29
C THR A 168 -9.07 4.18 4.98
N VAL A 169 -9.07 5.15 4.06
CA VAL A 169 -10.30 5.85 3.64
C VAL A 169 -11.33 4.87 3.09
N ALA A 170 -10.88 3.94 2.22
CA ALA A 170 -11.77 2.91 1.66
C ALA A 170 -12.38 2.00 2.73
N ALA A 171 -11.65 1.71 3.81
CA ALA A 171 -12.14 0.86 4.90
C ALA A 171 -13.21 1.57 5.77
N PHE A 172 -13.19 2.90 5.85
CA PHE A 172 -14.17 3.69 6.62
C PHE A 172 -15.37 4.17 5.79
N MET A 173 -15.37 4.02 4.46
CA MET A 173 -16.48 4.38 3.56
C MET A 173 -17.51 3.26 3.41
#